data_ecc1bbd2000039394110ca1b08727ade
#
_entry.id   ecc1bbd2000039394110ca1b08727ade
#
_cell.length_a   1.000
_cell.length_b   1.000
_cell.length_c   1.000
_cell.angle_alpha   90.00
_cell.angle_beta   90.00
_cell.angle_gamma   90.00
#
_symmetry.space_group_name_H-M   'P 1'
#
loop_
_entity.id
_entity.type
_entity.pdbx_description
1 polymer ?
#
loop_
_entity_poly.entity_id
_entity_poly.type
_entity_poly.pdbx_seq_one_letter_code
_entity_poly.pdbx_strand_id
1 'polypeptide(L)'
;RLELYYGIRQKTDPAYACVGCAMCSLVCPNDAVMPCKGDESDKLKFHRDRGGQPRNRGGRRNVEGGILDQIKFMRISMLTDPALDAGRHEFELRTLLGRILPPEQNLAALKQNGWIPPVREIYPLIIGGMSFGALSPNMWEGLQMGVAYLNEELNMPVRICTGEGGCPPRLLRSRFLKYVILQIASGYFGWDEIIHAIPHMKEDPCAIEVKYGQGAKPGDGGLLMWYKVNKLIAAIRGVPMGISLPSPPTHQTKYSIEEAVAKMIQSMYMAWGFRVPVYPKISGTSTALAVLNNLTRNPYAAGLAIDGEDGGTGAAYNISMNHMGHPIASNLRECYLNLVALGKQNEIPLFAGGGIGKNGNLAANAAALIMLGASGVQIGKYIMQAAAGCLGSESDRCNICNIGLCPKGITSQDPRLYRRLDPEGVAQRVVDVFLSFDMELKKIVAPLGRSTSLPIGMSDALGISDYHAADRLSIKYVV
;
A
#
# COMPACT_ATOMS: atom_id res chain seq x y z
N ARG A 1 9.61 -25.85 27.05
CA ARG A 1 8.76 -24.99 26.16
C ARG A 1 7.40 -24.69 26.80
N LEU A 2 6.77 -25.64 27.48
CA LEU A 2 5.55 -25.41 28.26
C LEU A 2 5.79 -24.45 29.42
N GLU A 3 6.92 -24.56 30.11
CA GLU A 3 7.33 -23.62 31.17
C GLU A 3 7.49 -22.18 30.67
N LEU A 4 7.98 -21.99 29.42
CA LEU A 4 8.09 -20.67 28.82
C LEU A 4 6.69 -20.07 28.57
N TYR A 5 5.73 -20.88 28.15
CA TYR A 5 4.35 -20.47 27.91
C TYR A 5 3.63 -20.12 29.23
N TYR A 6 3.75 -20.97 30.25
CA TYR A 6 3.20 -20.66 31.58
C TYR A 6 3.92 -19.50 32.24
N GLY A 7 5.24 -19.38 32.08
CA GLY A 7 6.03 -18.27 32.58
C GLY A 7 5.64 -16.91 31.98
N ILE A 8 5.29 -16.87 30.69
CA ILE A 8 4.80 -15.67 30.02
C ILE A 8 3.43 -15.26 30.55
N ARG A 9 2.58 -16.22 30.89
CA ARG A 9 1.23 -15.94 31.42
C ARG A 9 1.22 -15.42 32.86
N GLN A 10 2.22 -15.79 33.64
CA GLN A 10 2.31 -15.44 35.08
C GLN A 10 3.11 -14.15 35.33
N LYS A 11 3.87 -13.65 34.34
CA LYS A 11 4.63 -12.42 34.53
C LYS A 11 3.71 -11.22 34.44
N THR A 12 3.72 -10.43 35.47
CA THR A 12 3.03 -9.14 35.59
C THR A 12 3.71 -8.02 34.78
N ASP A 13 4.91 -8.26 34.25
CA ASP A 13 5.63 -7.31 33.43
C ASP A 13 4.96 -7.21 32.05
N PRO A 14 4.44 -6.02 31.67
CA PRO A 14 3.76 -5.80 30.38
C PRO A 14 4.61 -6.17 29.17
N ALA A 15 5.94 -6.09 29.26
CA ALA A 15 6.86 -6.46 28.19
C ALA A 15 6.86 -7.96 27.87
N TYR A 16 6.40 -8.79 28.80
CA TYR A 16 6.36 -10.25 28.67
C TYR A 16 4.95 -10.83 28.79
N ALA A 17 3.95 -9.99 28.97
CA ALA A 17 2.56 -10.44 29.06
C ALA A 17 2.11 -11.11 27.74
N CYS A 18 1.32 -12.17 27.88
CA CYS A 18 0.70 -12.79 26.73
C CYS A 18 -0.34 -11.87 26.11
N VAL A 19 -0.09 -11.42 24.90
CA VAL A 19 -0.99 -10.53 24.14
C VAL A 19 -1.98 -11.29 23.26
N GLY A 20 -2.07 -12.62 23.40
CA GLY A 20 -2.98 -13.46 22.61
C GLY A 20 -2.63 -13.51 21.12
N CYS A 21 -1.37 -13.31 20.75
CA CYS A 21 -0.95 -13.29 19.34
C CYS A 21 -0.87 -14.69 18.69
N ALA A 22 -1.24 -15.75 19.39
CA ALA A 22 -1.21 -17.15 18.98
C ALA A 22 0.12 -17.65 18.37
N MET A 23 1.23 -16.89 18.55
CA MET A 23 2.55 -17.24 18.03
C MET A 23 3.04 -18.60 18.54
N CYS A 24 2.80 -18.90 19.81
CA CYS A 24 3.21 -20.17 20.41
C CYS A 24 2.57 -21.38 19.74
N SER A 25 1.31 -21.29 19.28
CA SER A 25 0.66 -22.35 18.51
C SER A 25 1.15 -22.44 17.07
N LEU A 26 1.56 -21.32 16.47
CA LEU A 26 2.11 -21.30 15.11
C LEU A 26 3.51 -21.89 15.00
N VAL A 27 4.34 -21.74 16.05
CA VAL A 27 5.74 -22.20 16.05
C VAL A 27 5.94 -23.52 16.75
N CYS A 28 4.88 -24.13 17.28
CA CYS A 28 4.99 -25.42 17.95
C CYS A 28 5.11 -26.55 16.90
N PRO A 29 6.22 -27.28 16.82
CA PRO A 29 6.41 -28.30 15.79
C PRO A 29 5.49 -29.52 15.97
N ASN A 30 4.90 -29.67 17.16
CA ASN A 30 4.06 -30.82 17.52
C ASN A 30 2.59 -30.45 17.66
N ASP A 31 2.18 -29.24 17.25
CA ASP A 31 0.82 -28.69 17.44
C ASP A 31 0.27 -28.84 18.89
N ALA A 32 1.19 -28.94 19.86
CA ALA A 32 0.85 -29.21 21.29
C ALA A 32 0.34 -27.94 22.02
N VAL A 33 0.43 -26.77 21.40
CA VAL A 33 -0.02 -25.51 21.98
C VAL A 33 -1.29 -25.07 21.26
N MET A 34 -2.41 -25.22 21.95
CA MET A 34 -3.72 -24.77 21.45
C MET A 34 -3.93 -23.29 21.74
N PRO A 35 -4.60 -22.53 20.86
CA PRO A 35 -5.01 -21.14 21.13
C PRO A 35 -5.93 -21.09 22.36
N CYS A 36 -5.74 -20.08 23.20
CA CYS A 36 -6.42 -20.01 24.49
C CYS A 36 -7.92 -19.65 24.45
N LYS A 37 -8.49 -19.40 23.29
CA LYS A 37 -9.93 -19.05 23.11
C LYS A 37 -10.47 -19.61 21.81
N GLY A 38 -11.68 -20.19 21.85
CA GLY A 38 -12.28 -21.00 20.81
C GLY A 38 -12.40 -20.42 19.39
N ASP A 39 -12.39 -19.11 19.25
CA ASP A 39 -12.44 -18.40 17.95
C ASP A 39 -11.08 -18.29 17.23
N GLU A 40 -10.02 -18.78 17.82
CA GLU A 40 -8.66 -18.52 17.37
C GLU A 40 -8.18 -19.50 16.30
N SER A 41 -8.73 -20.70 16.26
CA SER A 41 -8.43 -21.67 15.21
C SER A 41 -8.88 -21.16 13.83
N ASP A 42 -10.03 -20.49 13.75
CA ASP A 42 -10.55 -19.93 12.51
C ASP A 42 -9.75 -18.69 12.08
N LYS A 43 -9.26 -17.91 13.02
CA LYS A 43 -8.42 -16.73 12.73
C LYS A 43 -7.01 -17.11 12.32
N LEU A 44 -6.43 -18.15 12.93
CA LEU A 44 -5.15 -18.71 12.49
C LEU A 44 -5.25 -19.34 11.11
N LYS A 45 -6.33 -20.05 10.82
CA LYS A 45 -6.65 -20.57 9.51
C LYS A 45 -6.80 -19.43 8.48
N PHE A 46 -7.49 -18.38 8.84
CA PHE A 46 -7.63 -17.17 8.02
C PHE A 46 -6.27 -16.52 7.69
N HIS A 47 -5.32 -16.48 8.63
CA HIS A 47 -3.98 -15.94 8.37
C HIS A 47 -3.09 -16.89 7.56
N ARG A 48 -3.22 -18.18 7.75
CA ARG A 48 -2.57 -19.19 6.89
C ARG A 48 -3.11 -19.12 5.46
N ASP A 49 -4.43 -18.96 5.31
CA ASP A 49 -5.11 -18.90 4.01
C ASP A 49 -4.80 -17.59 3.26
N ARG A 50 -4.43 -16.50 3.96
CA ARG A 50 -3.92 -15.27 3.35
C ARG A 50 -2.52 -15.40 2.76
N GLY A 51 -1.76 -16.39 3.20
CA GLY A 51 -0.37 -16.64 2.79
C GLY A 51 -0.20 -17.33 1.45
N GLY A 52 -1.10 -17.10 0.47
CA GLY A 52 -0.81 -17.45 -0.91
C GLY A 52 -1.45 -18.72 -1.45
N GLN A 53 -2.29 -19.39 -0.70
CA GLN A 53 -3.13 -20.43 -1.31
C GLN A 53 -4.36 -19.78 -1.94
N PRO A 54 -4.63 -20.03 -3.24
CA PRO A 54 -5.91 -19.66 -3.81
C PRO A 54 -6.99 -20.27 -2.94
N ARG A 55 -7.91 -19.45 -2.43
CA ARG A 55 -8.98 -19.94 -1.59
C ARG A 55 -9.70 -21.06 -2.30
N ASN A 56 -9.82 -22.17 -1.62
CA ASN A 56 -10.53 -23.32 -2.13
C ASN A 56 -11.94 -22.97 -2.58
N ARG A 57 -12.39 -23.63 -3.63
CA ARG A 57 -13.74 -23.53 -4.15
C ARG A 57 -14.74 -23.86 -3.04
N GLY A 58 -15.57 -22.89 -2.67
CA GLY A 58 -16.59 -23.03 -1.66
C GLY A 58 -16.29 -22.24 -0.38
N GLY A 59 -17.28 -21.55 0.12
CA GLY A 59 -17.22 -20.75 1.34
C GLY A 59 -18.52 -19.99 1.55
N ARG A 60 -18.79 -19.55 2.78
CA ARG A 60 -19.92 -18.68 3.08
C ARG A 60 -19.73 -17.33 2.41
N ARG A 61 -20.83 -16.73 1.95
CA ARG A 61 -20.84 -15.31 1.59
C ARG A 61 -20.39 -14.51 2.82
N ASN A 62 -19.36 -13.72 2.66
CA ASN A 62 -18.93 -12.80 3.69
C ASN A 62 -19.90 -11.60 3.64
N VAL A 63 -20.81 -11.50 4.60
CA VAL A 63 -21.82 -10.45 4.66
C VAL A 63 -21.41 -9.32 5.59
N GLU A 64 -20.38 -9.52 6.41
CA GLU A 64 -19.88 -8.59 7.41
C GLU A 64 -18.59 -7.92 6.92
N GLY A 65 -18.67 -7.07 5.91
CA GLY A 65 -17.54 -6.31 5.40
C GLY A 65 -17.87 -4.82 5.25
N GLY A 66 -16.86 -4.01 5.06
CA GLY A 66 -17.02 -2.64 4.62
C GLY A 66 -17.67 -2.57 3.24
N ILE A 67 -17.94 -1.35 2.76
CA ILE A 67 -18.65 -1.11 1.50
C ILE A 67 -18.02 -1.87 0.31
N LEU A 68 -16.70 -2.00 0.26
CA LEU A 68 -15.99 -2.72 -0.80
C LEU A 68 -16.30 -4.22 -0.83
N ASP A 69 -16.56 -4.85 0.32
CA ASP A 69 -16.89 -6.27 0.40
C ASP A 69 -18.34 -6.57 -0.02
N GLN A 70 -19.19 -5.55 -0.06
CA GLN A 70 -20.59 -5.65 -0.47
C GLN A 70 -20.78 -5.48 -1.98
N ILE A 71 -19.80 -4.92 -2.68
CA ILE A 71 -19.85 -4.71 -4.13
C ILE A 71 -19.88 -6.05 -4.86
N LYS A 72 -20.78 -6.16 -5.84
CA LYS A 72 -20.92 -7.30 -6.75
C LYS A 72 -20.44 -6.92 -8.14
N PHE A 73 -19.74 -7.86 -8.77
CA PHE A 73 -19.35 -7.75 -10.17
C PHE A 73 -20.46 -8.33 -11.03
N MET A 74 -21.04 -7.49 -11.88
CA MET A 74 -22.11 -7.88 -12.77
C MET A 74 -21.49 -8.27 -14.10
N ARG A 75 -21.73 -9.50 -14.51
CA ARG A 75 -21.19 -10.03 -15.76
C ARG A 75 -21.81 -9.30 -16.94
N ILE A 76 -20.95 -8.78 -17.83
CA ILE A 76 -21.36 -8.04 -19.02
C ILE A 76 -21.19 -8.88 -20.29
N SER A 77 -20.28 -9.86 -20.29
CA SER A 77 -19.81 -10.52 -21.51
C SER A 77 -20.55 -11.83 -21.83
N MET A 78 -20.53 -12.19 -23.11
CA MET A 78 -21.08 -13.46 -23.62
C MET A 78 -20.23 -14.65 -23.20
N LEU A 79 -20.87 -15.81 -23.03
CA LEU A 79 -20.23 -17.03 -22.51
C LEU A 79 -19.21 -17.70 -23.45
N THR A 80 -19.23 -17.32 -24.71
CA THR A 80 -18.50 -18.00 -25.80
C THR A 80 -17.26 -17.27 -26.29
N ASP A 81 -16.90 -16.13 -25.66
CA ASP A 81 -15.71 -15.37 -26.04
C ASP A 81 -14.45 -16.00 -25.43
N PRO A 82 -13.50 -16.50 -26.25
CA PRO A 82 -12.23 -17.03 -25.77
C PRO A 82 -11.41 -16.03 -24.95
N ALA A 83 -11.61 -14.73 -25.13
CA ALA A 83 -10.96 -13.68 -24.34
C ALA A 83 -11.36 -13.71 -22.85
N LEU A 84 -12.42 -14.45 -22.50
CA LEU A 84 -12.88 -14.62 -21.13
C LEU A 84 -12.10 -15.67 -20.33
N ASP A 85 -11.21 -16.41 -20.98
CA ASP A 85 -10.35 -17.37 -20.28
C ASP A 85 -9.25 -16.65 -19.52
N ALA A 86 -9.38 -16.64 -18.21
CA ALA A 86 -8.40 -16.03 -17.31
C ALA A 86 -7.04 -16.75 -17.27
N GLY A 87 -6.96 -17.95 -17.84
CA GLY A 87 -5.73 -18.74 -17.95
C GLY A 87 -4.90 -18.44 -19.20
N ARG A 88 -5.35 -17.55 -20.07
CA ARG A 88 -4.59 -17.20 -21.28
C ARG A 88 -3.27 -16.52 -20.95
N HIS A 89 -2.21 -16.90 -21.67
CA HIS A 89 -0.87 -16.35 -21.48
C HIS A 89 -0.77 -14.85 -21.75
N GLU A 90 -1.58 -14.35 -22.68
CA GLU A 90 -1.60 -12.93 -23.07
C GLU A 90 -2.32 -12.03 -22.05
N PHE A 91 -2.94 -12.61 -21.05
CA PHE A 91 -3.70 -11.86 -20.05
C PHE A 91 -2.76 -11.29 -18.97
N GLU A 92 -2.11 -10.19 -19.26
CA GLU A 92 -1.20 -9.49 -18.35
C GLU A 92 -1.88 -8.29 -17.70
N LEU A 93 -1.84 -8.26 -16.37
CA LEU A 93 -2.39 -7.16 -15.59
C LEU A 93 -1.31 -6.11 -15.36
N ARG A 94 -1.34 -5.03 -16.14
CA ARG A 94 -0.39 -3.93 -16.04
C ARG A 94 -1.10 -2.58 -16.05
N THR A 95 -0.48 -1.58 -15.44
CA THR A 95 -0.96 -0.20 -15.41
C THR A 95 0.22 0.76 -15.53
N LEU A 96 -0.11 2.04 -15.69
CA LEU A 96 0.90 3.07 -15.88
C LEU A 96 0.96 4.00 -14.65
N LEU A 97 2.17 4.34 -14.26
CA LEU A 97 2.48 5.38 -13.29
C LEU A 97 3.24 6.49 -14.00
N GLY A 98 2.68 7.66 -14.05
CA GLY A 98 3.20 8.80 -14.79
C GLY A 98 2.09 9.52 -15.53
N ARG A 99 2.31 10.77 -15.86
CA ARG A 99 1.34 11.53 -16.64
C ARG A 99 1.32 11.09 -18.09
N ILE A 100 0.16 10.69 -18.57
CA ILE A 100 -0.05 10.21 -19.92
C ILE A 100 -0.61 11.36 -20.76
N LEU A 101 0.25 12.06 -21.49
CA LEU A 101 -0.17 13.16 -22.35
C LEU A 101 -0.55 12.64 -23.75
N PRO A 102 -1.53 13.24 -24.43
CA PRO A 102 -1.77 13.04 -25.85
C PRO A 102 -0.50 13.31 -26.69
N PRO A 103 -0.31 12.65 -27.83
CA PRO A 103 0.91 12.78 -28.65
C PRO A 103 1.27 14.23 -29.01
N GLU A 104 0.26 15.04 -29.34
CA GLU A 104 0.47 16.47 -29.66
C GLU A 104 1.00 17.25 -28.45
N GLN A 105 0.49 16.95 -27.24
CA GLN A 105 0.94 17.60 -26.00
C GLN A 105 2.34 17.12 -25.60
N ASN A 106 2.67 15.86 -25.83
CA ASN A 106 4.04 15.35 -25.66
C ASN A 106 5.02 16.08 -26.57
N LEU A 107 4.67 16.25 -27.84
CA LEU A 107 5.51 16.97 -28.79
C LEU A 107 5.66 18.45 -28.41
N ALA A 108 4.59 19.09 -27.94
CA ALA A 108 4.62 20.47 -27.45
C ALA A 108 5.50 20.60 -26.20
N ALA A 109 5.35 19.67 -25.22
CA ALA A 109 6.17 19.62 -24.03
C ALA A 109 7.65 19.44 -24.35
N LEU A 110 7.98 18.55 -25.27
CA LEU A 110 9.36 18.34 -25.72
C LEU A 110 9.95 19.58 -26.36
N LYS A 111 9.20 20.26 -27.23
CA LYS A 111 9.65 21.51 -27.87
C LYS A 111 9.82 22.66 -26.88
N GLN A 112 8.92 22.77 -25.90
CA GLN A 112 8.91 23.87 -24.95
C GLN A 112 9.89 23.67 -23.80
N ASN A 113 9.99 22.44 -23.28
CA ASN A 113 10.69 22.14 -22.02
C ASN A 113 11.95 21.26 -22.25
N GLY A 114 12.15 20.70 -23.44
CA GLY A 114 13.25 19.79 -23.73
C GLY A 114 13.07 18.36 -23.16
N TRP A 115 11.92 18.04 -22.56
CA TRP A 115 11.63 16.73 -21.98
C TRP A 115 10.12 16.43 -22.00
N ILE A 116 9.77 15.16 -21.87
CA ILE A 116 8.40 14.69 -21.69
C ILE A 116 8.25 14.02 -20.31
N PRO A 117 7.06 14.06 -19.68
CA PRO A 117 6.81 13.40 -18.41
C PRO A 117 7.16 11.91 -18.47
N PRO A 118 7.99 11.39 -17.57
CA PRO A 118 8.31 9.98 -17.54
C PRO A 118 7.11 9.14 -17.12
N VAL A 119 6.93 8.01 -17.78
CA VAL A 119 5.90 7.01 -17.47
C VAL A 119 6.57 5.68 -17.18
N ARG A 120 6.08 4.97 -16.19
CA ARG A 120 6.54 3.63 -15.81
C ARG A 120 5.40 2.64 -15.90
N GLU A 121 5.66 1.51 -16.51
CA GLU A 121 4.77 0.36 -16.42
C GLU A 121 4.95 -0.31 -15.06
N ILE A 122 3.86 -0.57 -14.36
CA ILE A 122 3.84 -1.19 -13.05
C ILE A 122 2.70 -2.21 -12.94
N TYR A 123 2.81 -3.10 -11.96
CA TYR A 123 1.72 -3.98 -11.57
C TYR A 123 0.67 -3.20 -10.77
N PRO A 124 -0.65 -3.48 -10.91
CA PRO A 124 -1.70 -2.68 -10.26
C PRO A 124 -1.80 -2.86 -8.75
N LEU A 125 -0.96 -3.70 -8.16
CA LEU A 125 -0.83 -3.87 -6.71
C LEU A 125 0.56 -3.42 -6.27
N ILE A 126 0.61 -2.39 -5.42
CA ILE A 126 1.83 -1.78 -4.90
C ILE A 126 1.97 -2.09 -3.41
N ILE A 127 3.16 -2.47 -2.95
CA ILE A 127 3.45 -2.51 -1.51
C ILE A 127 3.63 -1.07 -1.04
N GLY A 128 2.64 -0.57 -0.30
CA GLY A 128 2.56 0.82 0.16
C GLY A 128 3.60 1.18 1.22
N GLY A 129 3.75 2.46 1.47
CA GLY A 129 4.81 3.02 2.32
C GLY A 129 4.77 2.53 3.77
N MET A 130 5.78 1.77 4.16
CA MET A 130 6.04 1.30 5.52
C MET A 130 7.51 1.56 5.83
N SER A 131 7.80 2.56 6.67
CA SER A 131 9.15 3.10 6.83
C SER A 131 10.14 2.13 7.47
N PHE A 132 11.43 2.32 7.13
CA PHE A 132 12.52 1.76 7.90
C PHE A 132 12.46 2.28 9.34
N GLY A 133 12.50 1.35 10.30
CA GLY A 133 12.27 1.63 11.72
C GLY A 133 10.84 1.36 12.17
N ALA A 134 9.82 1.59 11.35
CA ALA A 134 8.48 1.05 11.61
C ALA A 134 8.46 -0.46 11.37
N LEU A 135 8.99 -0.92 10.24
CA LEU A 135 9.29 -2.33 9.99
C LEU A 135 10.70 -2.69 10.46
N SER A 136 10.89 -3.95 10.78
CA SER A 136 12.19 -4.52 11.14
C SER A 136 13.09 -4.74 9.91
N PRO A 137 14.42 -4.89 10.12
CA PRO A 137 15.34 -5.24 9.05
C PRO A 137 14.93 -6.53 8.31
N ASN A 138 14.59 -7.59 9.04
CA ASN A 138 14.21 -8.88 8.44
C ASN A 138 12.91 -8.80 7.63
N MET A 139 11.94 -8.01 8.07
CA MET A 139 10.72 -7.78 7.29
C MET A 139 11.04 -7.06 5.97
N TRP A 140 11.87 -6.01 6.03
CA TRP A 140 12.30 -5.28 4.83
C TRP A 140 13.09 -6.15 3.86
N GLU A 141 14.01 -6.98 4.38
CA GLU A 141 14.79 -7.92 3.58
C GLU A 141 13.88 -8.91 2.85
N GLY A 142 12.94 -9.53 3.54
CA GLY A 142 11.98 -10.44 2.92
C GLY A 142 11.11 -9.79 1.87
N LEU A 143 10.63 -8.54 2.11
CA LEU A 143 9.90 -7.79 1.10
C LEU A 143 10.75 -7.50 -0.14
N GLN A 144 12.02 -7.10 0.03
CA GLN A 144 12.93 -6.85 -1.09
C GLN A 144 13.20 -8.12 -1.90
N MET A 145 13.48 -9.23 -1.25
CA MET A 145 13.71 -10.52 -1.92
C MET A 145 12.49 -10.95 -2.73
N GLY A 146 11.28 -10.88 -2.15
CA GLY A 146 10.05 -11.24 -2.84
C GLY A 146 9.75 -10.32 -4.04
N VAL A 147 9.94 -9.01 -3.89
CA VAL A 147 9.76 -8.05 -5.01
C VAL A 147 10.80 -8.26 -6.10
N ALA A 148 12.06 -8.55 -5.76
CA ALA A 148 13.09 -8.86 -6.75
C ALA A 148 12.69 -10.09 -7.56
N TYR A 149 12.31 -11.18 -6.91
CA TYR A 149 11.89 -12.42 -7.57
C TYR A 149 10.69 -12.20 -8.51
N LEU A 150 9.66 -11.47 -8.06
CA LEU A 150 8.49 -11.15 -8.89
C LEU A 150 8.88 -10.39 -10.17
N ASN A 151 9.83 -9.46 -10.09
CA ASN A 151 10.26 -8.67 -11.23
C ASN A 151 11.24 -9.43 -12.14
N GLU A 152 12.20 -10.14 -11.59
CA GLU A 152 13.33 -10.70 -12.32
C GLU A 152 13.04 -12.10 -12.88
N GLU A 153 12.29 -12.92 -12.13
CA GLU A 153 11.97 -14.30 -12.52
C GLU A 153 10.57 -14.43 -13.12
N LEU A 154 9.59 -13.65 -12.64
CA LEU A 154 8.20 -13.77 -13.08
C LEU A 154 7.73 -12.64 -13.99
N ASN A 155 8.60 -11.69 -14.30
CA ASN A 155 8.27 -10.52 -15.15
C ASN A 155 7.01 -9.75 -14.68
N MET A 156 6.76 -9.73 -13.37
CA MET A 156 5.67 -8.96 -12.76
C MET A 156 6.24 -7.64 -12.26
N PRO A 157 5.89 -6.49 -12.84
CA PRO A 157 6.50 -5.20 -12.50
C PRO A 157 5.99 -4.63 -11.17
N VAL A 158 6.15 -5.37 -10.08
CA VAL A 158 5.74 -5.02 -8.73
C VAL A 158 6.62 -3.93 -8.15
N ARG A 159 6.02 -2.99 -7.41
CA ARG A 159 6.73 -1.87 -6.78
C ARG A 159 6.51 -1.86 -5.27
N ILE A 160 7.52 -1.33 -4.56
CA ILE A 160 7.51 -1.17 -3.11
C ILE A 160 7.86 0.27 -2.74
N CYS A 161 7.08 0.86 -1.83
CA CYS A 161 7.31 2.21 -1.32
C CYS A 161 8.12 2.17 -0.01
N THR A 162 9.14 3.05 0.11
CA THR A 162 9.98 3.13 1.31
C THR A 162 9.25 3.59 2.55
N GLY A 163 8.16 4.36 2.39
CA GLY A 163 7.60 5.13 3.51
C GLY A 163 8.49 6.33 3.90
N GLU A 164 8.02 7.13 4.84
CA GLU A 164 8.54 8.45 5.21
C GLU A 164 9.87 8.47 5.99
N GLY A 165 10.52 7.34 6.16
CA GLY A 165 11.65 7.19 7.07
C GLY A 165 13.04 7.29 6.44
N GLY A 166 13.16 7.84 5.24
CA GLY A 166 14.40 7.80 4.48
C GLY A 166 14.65 6.45 3.81
N CYS A 167 15.83 6.27 3.26
CA CYS A 167 16.22 5.06 2.54
C CYS A 167 17.65 4.64 2.93
N PRO A 168 17.92 3.36 3.21
CA PRO A 168 19.25 2.91 3.53
C PRO A 168 20.25 3.21 2.38
N PRO A 169 21.48 3.71 2.67
CA PRO A 169 22.47 4.03 1.64
C PRO A 169 22.79 2.84 0.73
N ARG A 170 22.78 1.61 1.29
CA ARG A 170 22.98 0.38 0.51
C ARG A 170 21.90 0.19 -0.55
N LEU A 171 20.65 0.51 -0.20
CA LEU A 171 19.51 0.41 -1.11
C LEU A 171 19.57 1.50 -2.19
N LEU A 172 19.90 2.73 -1.83
CA LEU A 172 20.07 3.85 -2.78
C LEU A 172 21.13 3.56 -3.86
N ARG A 173 22.13 2.73 -3.55
CA ARG A 173 23.21 2.35 -4.49
C ARG A 173 23.00 0.98 -5.14
N SER A 174 21.88 0.34 -4.91
CA SER A 174 21.58 -0.99 -5.44
C SER A 174 20.83 -0.93 -6.78
N ARG A 175 20.93 -2.01 -7.57
CA ARG A 175 20.09 -2.19 -8.76
C ARG A 175 18.62 -2.39 -8.43
N PHE A 176 18.30 -2.76 -7.20
CA PHE A 176 16.93 -2.92 -6.73
C PHE A 176 16.16 -1.59 -6.69
N LEU A 177 16.86 -0.44 -6.67
CA LEU A 177 16.24 0.89 -6.58
C LEU A 177 15.20 1.14 -7.69
N LYS A 178 15.38 0.57 -8.88
CA LYS A 178 14.41 0.64 -9.99
C LYS A 178 13.01 0.07 -9.66
N TYR A 179 12.88 -0.76 -8.63
CA TYR A 179 11.61 -1.31 -8.15
C TYR A 179 11.00 -0.49 -7.01
N VAL A 180 11.70 0.53 -6.55
CA VAL A 180 11.37 1.30 -5.34
C VAL A 180 10.69 2.61 -5.70
N ILE A 181 9.62 2.93 -4.97
CA ILE A 181 9.03 4.26 -4.87
C ILE A 181 9.63 4.91 -3.64
N LEU A 182 10.44 5.96 -3.81
CA LEU A 182 10.97 6.72 -2.69
C LEU A 182 9.90 7.67 -2.15
N GLN A 183 9.56 7.57 -0.88
CA GLN A 183 8.60 8.47 -0.26
C GLN A 183 9.30 9.57 0.55
N ILE A 184 8.89 10.79 0.31
CA ILE A 184 9.34 11.98 1.02
C ILE A 184 8.14 12.61 1.71
N ALA A 185 8.25 12.87 3.01
CA ALA A 185 7.17 13.46 3.80
C ALA A 185 7.65 14.73 4.52
N SER A 186 6.74 15.33 5.27
CA SER A 186 6.96 16.63 5.96
C SER A 186 8.10 16.66 6.97
N GLY A 187 8.56 15.48 7.45
CA GLY A 187 9.73 15.38 8.35
C GLY A 187 11.07 15.39 7.62
N TYR A 188 11.10 15.25 6.30
CA TYR A 188 12.31 15.22 5.46
C TYR A 188 13.42 14.29 5.96
N PHE A 189 13.06 13.21 6.66
CA PHE A 189 14.02 12.25 7.19
C PHE A 189 14.83 11.58 6.08
N GLY A 190 16.17 11.62 6.21
CA GLY A 190 17.10 11.05 5.24
C GLY A 190 17.11 11.77 3.89
N TRP A 191 16.57 12.98 3.81
CA TRP A 191 16.52 13.75 2.56
C TRP A 191 17.93 14.09 2.04
N ASP A 192 18.81 14.58 2.91
CA ASP A 192 20.16 14.96 2.54
C ASP A 192 20.95 13.75 2.02
N GLU A 193 20.80 12.59 2.67
CA GLU A 193 21.41 11.33 2.24
C GLU A 193 20.94 10.90 0.85
N ILE A 194 19.62 11.07 0.58
CA ILE A 194 19.04 10.76 -0.72
C ILE A 194 19.59 11.70 -1.80
N ILE A 195 19.60 13.01 -1.56
CA ILE A 195 20.11 14.00 -2.52
C ILE A 195 21.60 13.77 -2.83
N HIS A 196 22.41 13.56 -1.80
CA HIS A 196 23.83 13.26 -1.98
C HIS A 196 24.08 11.93 -2.72
N ALA A 197 23.16 10.99 -2.63
CA ALA A 197 23.28 9.71 -3.32
C ALA A 197 22.93 9.79 -4.82
N ILE A 198 22.13 10.75 -5.27
CA ILE A 198 21.62 10.83 -6.67
C ILE A 198 22.75 10.66 -7.71
N PRO A 199 23.91 11.35 -7.62
CA PRO A 199 24.97 11.21 -8.60
C PRO A 199 25.65 9.82 -8.59
N HIS A 200 25.42 9.03 -7.55
CA HIS A 200 26.05 7.73 -7.31
C HIS A 200 25.07 6.56 -7.37
N MET A 201 23.80 6.83 -7.70
CA MET A 201 22.80 5.78 -7.90
C MET A 201 23.11 4.97 -9.14
N LYS A 202 23.01 3.65 -9.04
CA LYS A 202 23.17 2.75 -10.20
C LYS A 202 21.92 2.71 -11.08
N GLU A 203 20.78 2.96 -10.48
CA GLU A 203 19.46 2.98 -11.11
C GLU A 203 18.66 4.14 -10.52
N ASP A 204 17.81 4.77 -11.31
CA ASP A 204 16.81 5.71 -10.81
C ASP A 204 15.71 4.94 -10.05
N PRO A 205 15.09 5.51 -9.01
CA PRO A 205 13.89 4.93 -8.41
C PRO A 205 12.74 4.89 -9.43
N CYS A 206 11.81 3.95 -9.22
CA CYS A 206 10.63 3.86 -10.07
C CYS A 206 9.85 5.19 -10.10
N ALA A 207 9.65 5.77 -8.92
CA ALA A 207 8.94 7.05 -8.74
C ALA A 207 9.32 7.70 -7.41
N ILE A 208 8.91 8.98 -7.27
CA ILE A 208 8.94 9.71 -6.00
C ILE A 208 7.49 9.96 -5.56
N GLU A 209 7.16 9.52 -4.35
CA GLU A 209 5.87 9.81 -3.71
C GLU A 209 6.08 10.91 -2.65
N VAL A 210 5.44 12.07 -2.84
CA VAL A 210 5.46 13.17 -1.87
C VAL A 210 4.25 13.05 -0.97
N LYS A 211 4.46 12.66 0.29
CA LYS A 211 3.40 12.41 1.24
C LYS A 211 2.99 13.67 2.00
N TYR A 212 1.73 14.05 1.88
CA TYR A 212 1.09 15.15 2.62
C TYR A 212 0.16 14.65 3.73
N GLY A 213 -0.31 13.42 3.64
CA GLY A 213 -1.22 12.85 4.63
C GLY A 213 -1.26 11.32 4.59
N GLN A 214 -1.95 10.77 5.55
CA GLN A 214 -2.20 9.33 5.68
C GLN A 214 -3.63 9.11 6.15
N GLY A 215 -4.39 8.27 5.47
CA GLY A 215 -5.81 8.05 5.75
C GLY A 215 -6.10 7.56 7.16
N ALA A 216 -5.25 6.69 7.70
CA ALA A 216 -5.40 6.18 9.07
C ALA A 216 -5.26 7.25 10.18
N LYS A 217 -4.79 8.44 9.85
CA LYS A 217 -4.61 9.54 10.80
C LYS A 217 -4.62 10.90 10.10
N PRO A 218 -5.77 11.31 9.55
CA PRO A 218 -5.90 12.61 8.92
C PRO A 218 -5.51 13.75 9.87
N GLY A 219 -4.72 14.71 9.39
CA GLY A 219 -4.25 15.83 10.20
C GLY A 219 -3.08 15.55 11.14
N ASP A 220 -2.69 14.29 11.33
CA ASP A 220 -1.53 13.93 12.14
C ASP A 220 -0.31 13.63 11.26
N GLY A 221 0.87 14.05 11.67
CA GLY A 221 2.14 13.69 11.05
C GLY A 221 2.60 12.27 11.42
N GLY A 222 3.73 11.85 10.86
CA GLY A 222 4.40 10.60 11.24
C GLY A 222 4.95 10.64 12.66
N LEU A 223 5.11 9.47 13.27
CA LEU A 223 5.76 9.33 14.56
C LEU A 223 6.57 8.04 14.62
N LEU A 224 7.85 8.15 14.95
CA LEU A 224 8.67 7.02 15.35
C LEU A 224 9.20 7.26 16.75
N MET A 225 8.90 6.36 17.67
CA MET A 225 9.27 6.48 19.09
C MET A 225 10.76 6.24 19.31
N TRP A 226 11.35 6.94 20.27
CA TRP A 226 12.77 6.95 20.59
C TRP A 226 13.43 5.56 20.73
N TYR A 227 12.74 4.58 21.29
CA TYR A 227 13.25 3.22 21.51
C TYR A 227 13.38 2.41 20.19
N LYS A 228 12.81 2.88 19.09
CA LYS A 228 13.02 2.33 17.74
C LYS A 228 14.15 3.03 16.99
N VAL A 229 14.62 4.18 17.47
CA VAL A 229 15.67 4.98 16.83
C VAL A 229 17.04 4.49 17.31
N ASN A 230 17.43 3.33 16.84
CA ASN A 230 18.77 2.75 17.05
C ASN A 230 19.81 3.39 16.10
N LYS A 231 21.08 2.97 16.19
CA LYS A 231 22.18 3.50 15.36
C LYS A 231 21.88 3.43 13.86
N LEU A 232 21.30 2.32 13.39
CA LEU A 232 20.97 2.15 11.97
C LEU A 232 19.87 3.14 11.52
N ILE A 233 18.79 3.23 12.28
CA ILE A 233 17.66 4.11 11.95
C ILE A 233 18.05 5.58 12.08
N ALA A 234 18.86 5.94 13.08
CA ALA A 234 19.44 7.27 13.24
C ALA A 234 20.25 7.69 11.99
N ALA A 235 21.10 6.80 11.50
CA ALA A 235 21.89 7.04 10.29
C ALA A 235 21.02 7.15 9.02
N ILE A 236 20.01 6.29 8.85
CA ILE A 236 19.09 6.35 7.69
C ILE A 236 18.29 7.67 7.66
N ARG A 237 17.92 8.18 8.83
CA ARG A 237 17.07 9.37 8.97
C ARG A 237 17.83 10.67 9.10
N GLY A 238 19.16 10.64 9.23
CA GLY A 238 19.99 11.82 9.46
C GLY A 238 19.71 12.49 10.81
N VAL A 239 19.49 11.72 11.89
CA VAL A 239 19.05 12.24 13.21
C VAL A 239 19.85 11.61 14.36
N PRO A 240 19.89 12.22 15.55
CA PRO A 240 20.45 11.59 16.74
C PRO A 240 19.72 10.30 17.14
N MET A 241 20.47 9.35 17.70
CA MET A 241 19.90 8.11 18.23
C MET A 241 19.10 8.36 19.52
N GLY A 242 18.04 7.58 19.73
CA GLY A 242 17.31 7.56 21.01
C GLY A 242 16.38 8.75 21.24
N ILE A 243 15.99 9.46 20.20
CA ILE A 243 14.98 10.53 20.27
C ILE A 243 13.72 10.12 19.52
N SER A 244 12.55 10.58 19.98
CA SER A 244 11.31 10.41 19.24
C SER A 244 11.27 11.36 18.04
N LEU A 245 10.78 10.86 16.91
CA LEU A 245 10.80 11.55 15.63
C LEU A 245 9.36 11.83 15.15
N PRO A 246 8.72 12.92 15.61
CA PRO A 246 7.47 13.37 15.03
C PRO A 246 7.73 14.05 13.69
N SER A 247 6.88 13.79 12.69
CA SER A 247 6.80 14.62 11.50
C SER A 247 5.74 15.68 11.69
N PRO A 248 5.94 16.91 11.20
CA PRO A 248 4.87 17.90 11.17
C PRO A 248 3.67 17.41 10.37
N PRO A 249 2.43 17.83 10.67
CA PRO A 249 1.25 17.46 9.89
C PRO A 249 1.26 18.07 8.48
N THR A 250 2.05 19.10 8.26
CA THR A 250 2.17 19.82 6.98
C THR A 250 3.63 20.05 6.61
N HIS A 251 3.91 20.29 5.33
CA HIS A 251 5.21 20.77 4.89
C HIS A 251 5.37 22.25 5.29
N GLN A 252 6.06 22.52 6.39
CA GLN A 252 6.12 23.81 7.09
C GLN A 252 6.56 25.00 6.24
N THR A 253 7.31 24.75 5.16
CA THR A 253 7.78 25.80 4.26
C THR A 253 6.80 26.12 3.14
N LYS A 254 5.61 25.54 3.14
CA LYS A 254 4.61 25.67 2.07
C LYS A 254 3.32 26.26 2.63
N TYR A 255 2.85 27.31 1.97
CA TYR A 255 1.70 28.10 2.44
C TYR A 255 0.35 27.62 1.85
N SER A 256 0.34 27.18 0.60
CA SER A 256 -0.89 26.79 -0.10
C SER A 256 -0.79 25.42 -0.75
N ILE A 257 -1.92 24.86 -1.19
CA ILE A 257 -1.97 23.61 -1.97
C ILE A 257 -1.14 23.76 -3.25
N GLU A 258 -1.25 24.89 -3.94
CA GLU A 258 -0.51 25.20 -5.16
C GLU A 258 1.00 25.17 -4.91
N GLU A 259 1.43 25.79 -3.82
CA GLU A 259 2.84 25.82 -3.48
C GLU A 259 3.34 24.46 -3.00
N ALA A 260 2.57 23.80 -2.13
CA ALA A 260 2.92 22.49 -1.60
C ALA A 260 2.99 21.43 -2.73
N VAL A 261 2.00 21.40 -3.60
CA VAL A 261 1.89 20.37 -4.64
C VAL A 261 2.73 20.75 -5.86
N ALA A 262 2.51 21.92 -6.46
CA ALA A 262 3.15 22.27 -7.72
C ALA A 262 4.66 22.48 -7.57
N LYS A 263 5.08 23.34 -6.64
CA LYS A 263 6.51 23.66 -6.47
C LYS A 263 7.30 22.48 -5.92
N MET A 264 6.70 21.69 -5.01
CA MET A 264 7.37 20.52 -4.44
C MET A 264 7.61 19.45 -5.51
N ILE A 265 6.59 19.13 -6.32
CA ILE A 265 6.72 18.19 -7.44
C ILE A 265 7.79 18.68 -8.41
N GLN A 266 7.77 19.93 -8.78
CA GLN A 266 8.77 20.51 -9.69
C GLN A 266 10.19 20.39 -9.10
N SER A 267 10.37 20.70 -7.82
CA SER A 267 11.68 20.60 -7.16
C SER A 267 12.20 19.15 -7.17
N MET A 268 11.31 18.17 -6.95
CA MET A 268 11.68 16.75 -7.03
C MET A 268 12.07 16.35 -8.45
N TYR A 269 11.32 16.77 -9.46
CA TYR A 269 11.68 16.50 -10.85
C TYR A 269 13.05 17.09 -11.20
N MET A 270 13.31 18.34 -10.80
CA MET A 270 14.62 18.98 -11.03
C MET A 270 15.76 18.18 -10.37
N ALA A 271 15.58 17.71 -9.14
CA ALA A 271 16.59 16.93 -8.42
C ALA A 271 17.00 15.65 -9.17
N TRP A 272 16.06 15.00 -9.85
CA TRP A 272 16.31 13.80 -10.67
C TRP A 272 16.45 14.08 -12.17
N GLY A 273 16.68 15.34 -12.58
CA GLY A 273 16.87 15.71 -13.98
C GLY A 273 15.69 15.28 -14.87
N PHE A 274 14.48 15.35 -14.35
CA PHE A 274 13.21 15.02 -15.03
C PHE A 274 13.06 13.56 -15.50
N ARG A 275 13.87 12.63 -14.96
CA ARG A 275 13.83 11.21 -15.36
C ARG A 275 12.86 10.34 -14.56
N VAL A 276 12.41 10.82 -13.39
CA VAL A 276 11.62 10.05 -12.44
C VAL A 276 10.23 10.66 -12.26
N PRO A 277 9.14 9.90 -12.39
CA PRO A 277 7.79 10.42 -12.15
C PRO A 277 7.60 10.80 -10.69
N VAL A 278 6.94 11.93 -10.43
CA VAL A 278 6.68 12.46 -9.09
C VAL A 278 5.20 12.68 -8.90
N TYR A 279 4.63 12.15 -7.82
CA TYR A 279 3.22 12.29 -7.50
C TYR A 279 2.98 12.50 -6.01
N PRO A 280 1.93 13.25 -5.62
CA PRO A 280 1.56 13.42 -4.23
C PRO A 280 0.75 12.24 -3.70
N LYS A 281 0.87 12.00 -2.39
CA LYS A 281 -0.03 11.16 -1.60
C LYS A 281 -0.73 11.99 -0.55
N ILE A 282 -2.05 11.91 -0.51
CA ILE A 282 -2.91 12.62 0.43
C ILE A 282 -3.76 11.65 1.24
N SER A 283 -4.25 12.08 2.39
CA SER A 283 -5.37 11.40 3.06
C SER A 283 -6.67 11.70 2.32
N GLY A 284 -7.57 10.71 2.26
CA GLY A 284 -8.92 10.90 1.77
C GLY A 284 -9.66 11.91 2.65
N THR A 285 -9.93 13.09 2.10
CA THR A 285 -10.58 14.21 2.78
C THR A 285 -11.36 15.04 1.76
N SER A 286 -12.17 15.96 2.25
CA SER A 286 -12.89 16.93 1.40
C SER A 286 -11.97 17.82 0.54
N THR A 287 -10.67 17.90 0.86
CA THR A 287 -9.69 18.67 0.08
C THR A 287 -9.10 17.91 -1.10
N ALA A 288 -9.42 16.62 -1.27
CA ALA A 288 -8.87 15.80 -2.34
C ALA A 288 -9.15 16.37 -3.74
N LEU A 289 -10.35 16.88 -3.97
CA LEU A 289 -10.73 17.54 -5.23
C LEU A 289 -9.91 18.83 -5.49
N ALA A 290 -9.66 19.64 -4.47
CA ALA A 290 -8.85 20.85 -4.62
C ALA A 290 -7.41 20.51 -5.03
N VAL A 291 -6.82 19.49 -4.41
CA VAL A 291 -5.50 18.95 -4.80
C VAL A 291 -5.53 18.43 -6.22
N LEU A 292 -6.52 17.61 -6.59
CA LEU A 292 -6.66 17.06 -7.93
C LEU A 292 -6.79 18.16 -8.99
N ASN A 293 -7.62 19.15 -8.75
CA ASN A 293 -7.78 20.30 -9.67
C ASN A 293 -6.48 21.09 -9.86
N ASN A 294 -5.66 21.19 -8.83
CA ASN A 294 -4.31 21.76 -8.95
C ASN A 294 -3.42 20.88 -9.84
N LEU A 295 -3.44 19.54 -9.62
CA LEU A 295 -2.67 18.60 -10.41
C LEU A 295 -3.07 18.57 -11.89
N THR A 296 -4.35 18.78 -12.22
CA THR A 296 -4.79 18.81 -13.62
C THR A 296 -4.18 19.97 -14.41
N ARG A 297 -3.77 21.03 -13.74
CA ARG A 297 -3.12 22.20 -14.31
C ARG A 297 -1.59 22.12 -14.27
N ASN A 298 -1.04 21.18 -13.50
CA ASN A 298 0.40 21.01 -13.32
C ASN A 298 0.93 19.91 -14.23
N PRO A 299 1.72 20.23 -15.27
CA PRO A 299 2.24 19.23 -16.21
C PRO A 299 3.23 18.26 -15.57
N TYR A 300 3.78 18.60 -14.41
CA TYR A 300 4.75 17.76 -13.70
C TYR A 300 4.12 16.68 -12.82
N ALA A 301 2.82 16.72 -12.56
CA ALA A 301 2.16 15.76 -11.70
C ALA A 301 1.99 14.40 -12.40
N ALA A 302 2.65 13.38 -11.89
CA ALA A 302 2.63 12.03 -12.45
C ALA A 302 1.41 11.18 -12.05
N GLY A 303 0.55 11.68 -11.18
CA GLY A 303 -0.63 10.98 -10.65
C GLY A 303 -1.04 11.51 -9.30
N LEU A 304 -1.97 10.83 -8.63
CA LEU A 304 -2.41 11.12 -7.27
C LEU A 304 -2.64 9.81 -6.50
N ALA A 305 -2.02 9.67 -5.33
CA ALA A 305 -2.36 8.61 -4.39
C ALA A 305 -3.30 9.13 -3.30
N ILE A 306 -4.42 8.44 -3.12
CA ILE A 306 -5.45 8.75 -2.10
C ILE A 306 -5.44 7.63 -1.07
N ASP A 307 -5.29 7.96 0.20
CA ASP A 307 -5.24 7.01 1.31
C ASP A 307 -6.50 7.16 2.17
N GLY A 308 -7.42 6.19 2.12
CA GLY A 308 -8.70 6.21 2.83
C GLY A 308 -8.57 5.93 4.33
N GLU A 309 -9.62 6.25 5.08
CA GLU A 309 -9.68 6.15 6.54
C GLU A 309 -9.51 4.71 7.09
N ASP A 310 -9.88 3.69 6.30
CA ASP A 310 -9.79 2.28 6.72
C ASP A 310 -8.36 1.75 6.89
N GLY A 311 -7.34 2.58 6.63
CA GLY A 311 -5.94 2.26 6.88
C GLY A 311 -5.66 2.11 8.38
N GLY A 312 -4.58 1.41 8.72
CA GLY A 312 -4.15 1.22 10.10
C GLY A 312 -2.74 1.76 10.34
N THR A 313 -2.49 2.25 11.55
CA THR A 313 -1.17 2.69 11.99
C THR A 313 -0.99 2.48 13.49
N GLY A 314 0.24 2.15 13.92
CA GLY A 314 0.58 2.08 15.34
C GLY A 314 0.95 3.43 15.97
N ALA A 315 0.78 4.55 15.25
CA ALA A 315 1.30 5.86 15.65
C ALA A 315 0.25 6.98 15.54
N ALA A 316 -1.03 6.66 15.72
CA ALA A 316 -2.11 7.64 15.69
C ALA A 316 -2.89 7.66 17.00
N TYR A 317 -3.52 8.79 17.28
CA TYR A 317 -4.52 8.89 18.33
C TYR A 317 -5.81 8.16 17.93
N ASN A 318 -6.50 7.56 18.89
CA ASN A 318 -7.76 6.87 18.63
C ASN A 318 -8.82 7.80 18.01
N ILE A 319 -8.83 9.07 18.42
CA ILE A 319 -9.76 10.07 17.86
C ILE A 319 -9.55 10.25 16.34
N SER A 320 -8.28 10.35 15.91
CA SER A 320 -7.96 10.50 14.48
C SER A 320 -8.32 9.23 13.68
N MET A 321 -8.06 8.05 14.26
CA MET A 321 -8.34 6.77 13.59
C MET A 321 -9.83 6.43 13.47
N ASN A 322 -10.63 6.84 14.46
CA ASN A 322 -12.01 6.37 14.56
C ASN A 322 -13.04 7.41 14.11
N HIS A 323 -12.64 8.69 13.98
CA HIS A 323 -13.59 9.77 13.76
C HIS A 323 -13.17 10.78 12.71
N MET A 324 -12.06 10.55 12.00
CA MET A 324 -11.55 11.47 10.97
C MET A 324 -11.22 10.70 9.69
N GLY A 325 -11.45 11.34 8.55
CA GLY A 325 -11.14 10.78 7.24
C GLY A 325 -12.37 10.55 6.37
N HIS A 326 -12.15 9.98 5.20
CA HIS A 326 -13.19 9.58 4.27
C HIS A 326 -12.92 8.16 3.76
N PRO A 327 -13.97 7.36 3.53
CA PRO A 327 -13.85 6.04 2.90
C PRO A 327 -13.21 6.14 1.53
N ILE A 328 -12.25 5.27 1.24
CA ILE A 328 -11.49 5.31 -0.02
C ILE A 328 -12.39 5.21 -1.25
N ALA A 329 -13.42 4.36 -1.24
CA ALA A 329 -14.28 4.15 -2.40
C ALA A 329 -15.00 5.44 -2.82
N SER A 330 -15.54 6.19 -1.86
CA SER A 330 -16.27 7.45 -2.12
C SER A 330 -15.32 8.54 -2.62
N ASN A 331 -14.19 8.72 -1.94
CA ASN A 331 -13.24 9.80 -2.27
C ASN A 331 -12.53 9.57 -3.62
N LEU A 332 -12.16 8.32 -3.90
CA LEU A 332 -11.62 7.92 -5.20
C LEU A 332 -12.63 8.16 -6.32
N ARG A 333 -13.89 7.73 -6.11
CA ARG A 333 -14.94 7.87 -7.13
C ARG A 333 -15.21 9.33 -7.46
N GLU A 334 -15.32 10.18 -6.46
CA GLU A 334 -15.47 11.62 -6.63
C GLU A 334 -14.33 12.23 -7.44
N CYS A 335 -13.09 11.88 -7.12
CA CYS A 335 -11.91 12.32 -7.87
C CYS A 335 -11.94 11.83 -9.32
N TYR A 336 -12.30 10.57 -9.54
CA TYR A 336 -12.37 10.01 -10.89
C TYR A 336 -13.46 10.69 -11.74
N LEU A 337 -14.65 10.89 -11.20
CA LEU A 337 -15.73 11.59 -11.90
C LEU A 337 -15.36 13.04 -12.26
N ASN A 338 -14.59 13.71 -11.38
CA ASN A 338 -14.05 15.02 -11.69
C ASN A 338 -13.07 14.98 -12.88
N LEU A 339 -12.18 13.96 -12.94
CA LEU A 339 -11.30 13.77 -14.09
C LEU A 339 -12.09 13.50 -15.38
N VAL A 340 -13.17 12.70 -15.30
CA VAL A 340 -14.07 12.44 -16.45
C VAL A 340 -14.69 13.74 -16.93
N ALA A 341 -15.22 14.56 -16.01
CA ALA A 341 -15.81 15.86 -16.36
C ALA A 341 -14.82 16.82 -17.02
N LEU A 342 -13.52 16.68 -16.69
CA LEU A 342 -12.44 17.48 -17.28
C LEU A 342 -11.82 16.82 -18.55
N GLY A 343 -12.25 15.62 -18.94
CA GLY A 343 -11.66 14.86 -20.04
C GLY A 343 -10.24 14.34 -19.76
N LYS A 344 -9.84 14.22 -18.48
CA LYS A 344 -8.47 13.90 -18.04
C LYS A 344 -8.32 12.53 -17.36
N GLN A 345 -9.36 11.70 -17.39
CA GLN A 345 -9.36 10.38 -16.75
C GLN A 345 -8.30 9.41 -17.29
N ASN A 346 -7.82 9.62 -18.51
CA ASN A 346 -6.75 8.82 -19.13
C ASN A 346 -5.37 9.48 -19.02
N GLU A 347 -5.28 10.71 -18.51
CA GLU A 347 -4.02 11.44 -18.38
C GLU A 347 -3.39 11.28 -16.98
N ILE A 348 -4.22 11.28 -15.93
CA ILE A 348 -3.78 11.34 -14.53
C ILE A 348 -4.18 10.06 -13.82
N PRO A 349 -3.24 9.12 -13.59
CA PRO A 349 -3.55 7.91 -12.85
C PRO A 349 -3.85 8.22 -11.38
N LEU A 350 -4.87 7.53 -10.84
CA LEU A 350 -5.24 7.57 -9.44
C LEU A 350 -4.82 6.26 -8.77
N PHE A 351 -4.18 6.34 -7.61
CA PHE A 351 -3.83 5.17 -6.80
C PHE A 351 -4.60 5.20 -5.48
N ALA A 352 -5.18 4.08 -5.09
CA ALA A 352 -6.01 3.98 -3.90
C ALA A 352 -5.30 3.20 -2.79
N GLY A 353 -5.31 3.70 -1.57
CA GLY A 353 -4.81 3.05 -0.36
C GLY A 353 -5.83 3.12 0.77
N GLY A 354 -5.57 2.41 1.87
CA GLY A 354 -6.41 2.39 3.07
C GLY A 354 -7.31 1.15 3.18
N GLY A 355 -6.99 0.25 4.09
CA GLY A 355 -7.83 -0.90 4.46
C GLY A 355 -8.04 -2.01 3.42
N ILE A 356 -7.39 -1.93 2.26
CA ILE A 356 -7.61 -2.84 1.14
C ILE A 356 -7.21 -4.28 1.51
N GLY A 357 -8.11 -5.22 1.27
CA GLY A 357 -7.92 -6.63 1.62
C GLY A 357 -8.14 -6.95 3.10
N LYS A 358 -8.64 -6.02 3.91
CA LYS A 358 -8.82 -6.15 5.37
C LYS A 358 -9.49 -7.46 5.76
N ASN A 359 -10.55 -7.86 5.08
CA ASN A 359 -11.31 -9.08 5.33
C ASN A 359 -10.88 -10.28 4.45
N GLY A 360 -9.67 -10.22 3.88
CA GLY A 360 -9.13 -11.27 3.03
C GLY A 360 -9.62 -11.26 1.58
N ASN A 361 -10.34 -10.23 1.16
CA ASN A 361 -10.89 -10.09 -0.19
C ASN A 361 -10.05 -9.14 -1.05
N LEU A 362 -8.72 -9.32 -1.06
CA LEU A 362 -7.80 -8.39 -1.70
C LEU A 362 -8.12 -8.13 -3.17
N ALA A 363 -8.28 -9.18 -3.96
CA ALA A 363 -8.54 -9.06 -5.40
C ALA A 363 -9.90 -8.42 -5.69
N ALA A 364 -10.94 -8.77 -4.93
CA ALA A 364 -12.26 -8.17 -5.07
C ALA A 364 -12.25 -6.68 -4.69
N ASN A 365 -11.62 -6.32 -3.58
CA ASN A 365 -11.50 -4.91 -3.18
C ASN A 365 -10.70 -4.10 -4.20
N ALA A 366 -9.58 -4.65 -4.70
CA ALA A 366 -8.78 -3.99 -5.72
C ALA A 366 -9.54 -3.84 -7.04
N ALA A 367 -10.23 -4.90 -7.51
CA ALA A 367 -11.06 -4.85 -8.71
C ALA A 367 -12.15 -3.78 -8.60
N ALA A 368 -12.86 -3.71 -7.46
CA ALA A 368 -13.89 -2.70 -7.22
C ALA A 368 -13.29 -1.28 -7.30
N LEU A 369 -12.15 -1.02 -6.66
CA LEU A 369 -11.48 0.29 -6.70
C LEU A 369 -10.99 0.63 -8.11
N ILE A 370 -10.44 -0.34 -8.86
CA ILE A 370 -10.03 -0.13 -10.25
C ILE A 370 -11.24 0.25 -11.11
N MET A 371 -12.35 -0.45 -10.95
CA MET A 371 -13.59 -0.15 -11.69
C MET A 371 -14.24 1.17 -11.25
N LEU A 372 -13.99 1.64 -10.03
CA LEU A 372 -14.36 2.97 -9.55
C LEU A 372 -13.42 4.07 -10.05
N GLY A 373 -12.28 3.74 -10.66
CA GLY A 373 -11.37 4.67 -11.31
C GLY A 373 -9.91 4.65 -10.88
N ALA A 374 -9.50 3.71 -10.00
CA ALA A 374 -8.09 3.58 -9.66
C ALA A 374 -7.29 2.93 -10.78
N SER A 375 -6.10 3.43 -11.05
CA SER A 375 -5.09 2.79 -11.91
C SER A 375 -4.36 1.65 -11.19
N GLY A 376 -4.38 1.66 -9.85
CA GLY A 376 -3.80 0.62 -9.01
C GLY A 376 -4.06 0.89 -7.53
N VAL A 377 -3.72 -0.10 -6.70
CA VAL A 377 -3.97 -0.05 -5.25
C VAL A 377 -2.69 -0.23 -4.45
N GLN A 378 -2.63 0.41 -3.28
CA GLN A 378 -1.52 0.32 -2.32
C GLN A 378 -1.94 -0.49 -1.10
N ILE A 379 -1.18 -1.54 -0.76
CA ILE A 379 -1.41 -2.37 0.41
C ILE A 379 -0.28 -2.21 1.44
N GLY A 380 -0.61 -2.10 2.71
CA GLY A 380 0.36 -2.06 3.82
C GLY A 380 0.11 -3.19 4.80
N LYS A 381 -0.94 -3.06 5.62
CA LYS A 381 -1.27 -4.03 6.66
C LYS A 381 -1.51 -5.43 6.12
N TYR A 382 -2.17 -5.53 4.95
CA TYR A 382 -2.44 -6.82 4.31
C TYR A 382 -1.16 -7.63 4.07
N ILE A 383 -0.11 -7.02 3.50
CA ILE A 383 1.14 -7.73 3.23
C ILE A 383 1.85 -8.16 4.52
N MET A 384 1.79 -7.37 5.60
CA MET A 384 2.31 -7.79 6.90
C MET A 384 1.53 -8.98 7.48
N GLN A 385 0.21 -9.01 7.27
CA GLN A 385 -0.65 -10.12 7.71
C GLN A 385 -0.38 -11.37 6.89
N ALA A 386 -0.38 -11.26 5.58
CA ALA A 386 -0.25 -12.39 4.67
C ALA A 386 1.18 -12.97 4.66
N ALA A 387 2.22 -12.11 4.58
CA ALA A 387 3.59 -12.58 4.47
C ALA A 387 4.29 -12.86 5.80
N ALA A 388 3.89 -12.19 6.89
CA ALA A 388 4.56 -12.31 8.18
C ALA A 388 3.63 -12.71 9.34
N GLY A 389 2.35 -12.95 9.09
CA GLY A 389 1.37 -13.39 10.07
C GLY A 389 1.07 -12.34 11.15
N CYS A 390 1.05 -11.05 10.78
CA CYS A 390 0.59 -9.98 11.67
C CYS A 390 -0.90 -10.18 11.97
N LEU A 391 -1.29 -10.18 13.23
CA LEU A 391 -2.70 -10.35 13.63
C LEU A 391 -3.53 -9.09 13.42
N GLY A 392 -2.86 -7.93 13.38
CA GLY A 392 -3.53 -6.64 13.27
C GLY A 392 -4.21 -6.19 14.56
N SER A 393 -4.60 -4.92 14.61
CA SER A 393 -5.32 -4.32 15.73
C SER A 393 -6.83 -4.58 15.69
N GLU A 394 -7.35 -5.11 14.60
CA GLU A 394 -8.79 -5.32 14.35
C GLU A 394 -9.43 -6.34 15.27
N SER A 395 -8.62 -7.16 15.94
CA SER A 395 -9.10 -8.21 16.85
C SER A 395 -8.93 -7.86 18.31
N ASP A 396 -8.63 -6.63 18.67
CA ASP A 396 -8.22 -6.20 20.03
C ASP A 396 -7.07 -7.05 20.66
N ARG A 397 -6.39 -7.86 19.85
CA ARG A 397 -5.45 -8.88 20.29
C ARG A 397 -4.00 -8.48 20.21
N CYS A 398 -3.66 -7.53 19.33
CA CYS A 398 -2.28 -7.11 19.14
C CYS A 398 -2.21 -5.62 18.75
N ASN A 399 -1.88 -4.76 19.69
CA ASN A 399 -1.64 -3.33 19.46
C ASN A 399 -0.29 -2.88 20.06
N ILE A 400 0.76 -3.69 19.89
CA ILE A 400 2.09 -3.43 20.48
C ILE A 400 3.13 -2.99 19.46
N CYS A 401 2.72 -2.67 18.22
CA CYS A 401 3.63 -2.11 17.22
C CYS A 401 4.22 -0.78 17.66
N ASN A 402 3.43 0.04 18.34
CA ASN A 402 3.82 1.35 18.87
C ASN A 402 4.92 1.26 19.92
N ILE A 403 4.94 0.22 20.77
CA ILE A 403 5.94 0.05 21.82
C ILE A 403 7.17 -0.79 21.38
N GLY A 404 7.23 -1.22 20.11
CA GLY A 404 8.39 -1.91 19.55
C GLY A 404 8.59 -3.36 19.97
N LEU A 405 7.62 -3.96 20.69
CA LEU A 405 7.69 -5.31 21.25
C LEU A 405 6.98 -6.38 20.39
N CYS A 406 6.93 -6.19 19.08
CA CYS A 406 6.26 -7.13 18.19
C CYS A 406 6.80 -8.55 18.35
N PRO A 407 6.00 -9.53 18.82
CA PRO A 407 6.47 -10.89 19.09
C PRO A 407 6.82 -11.66 17.80
N LYS A 408 6.26 -11.25 16.68
CA LYS A 408 6.56 -11.75 15.33
C LYS A 408 7.82 -11.14 14.74
N GLY A 409 8.40 -10.13 15.37
CA GLY A 409 9.58 -9.44 14.84
C GLY A 409 9.30 -8.52 13.64
N ILE A 410 8.04 -8.27 13.26
CA ILE A 410 7.68 -7.50 12.07
C ILE A 410 7.99 -6.02 12.25
N THR A 411 7.64 -5.45 13.42
CA THR A 411 7.70 -4.01 13.68
C THR A 411 8.65 -3.65 14.83
N SER A 412 9.56 -4.55 15.20
CA SER A 412 10.55 -4.34 16.26
C SER A 412 11.91 -4.02 15.69
N GLN A 413 12.67 -3.17 16.41
CA GLN A 413 14.09 -2.92 16.15
C GLN A 413 15.01 -3.69 17.13
N ASP A 414 14.44 -4.50 18.04
CA ASP A 414 15.18 -5.37 18.95
C ASP A 414 15.63 -6.65 18.19
N PRO A 415 16.96 -6.92 18.11
CA PRO A 415 17.48 -8.11 17.45
C PRO A 415 16.95 -9.44 18.00
N ARG A 416 16.61 -9.49 19.29
CA ARG A 416 16.04 -10.69 19.92
C ARG A 416 14.64 -11.00 19.40
N LEU A 417 13.92 -9.99 18.91
CA LEU A 417 12.58 -10.11 18.34
C LEU A 417 12.62 -10.27 16.83
N TYR A 418 13.31 -9.36 16.11
CA TYR A 418 13.23 -9.40 14.64
C TYR A 418 13.94 -10.61 14.01
N ARG A 419 14.94 -11.20 14.67
CA ARG A 419 15.57 -12.46 14.20
C ARG A 419 14.65 -13.68 14.24
N ARG A 420 13.48 -13.58 14.87
CA ARG A 420 12.45 -14.63 14.83
C ARG A 420 11.74 -14.69 13.49
N LEU A 421 11.78 -13.60 12.74
CA LEU A 421 11.18 -13.51 11.42
C LEU A 421 12.21 -13.96 10.37
N ASP A 422 11.87 -15.00 9.63
CA ASP A 422 12.67 -15.52 8.54
C ASP A 422 12.41 -14.71 7.26
N PRO A 423 13.42 -13.98 6.70
CA PRO A 423 13.25 -13.19 5.49
C PRO A 423 12.90 -14.02 4.26
N GLU A 424 13.46 -15.23 4.11
CA GLU A 424 13.19 -16.11 2.97
C GLU A 424 11.74 -16.58 2.99
N GLY A 425 11.25 -16.99 4.15
CA GLY A 425 9.85 -17.35 4.33
C GLY A 425 8.90 -16.18 4.11
N VAL A 426 9.29 -14.95 4.46
CA VAL A 426 8.53 -13.74 4.10
C VAL A 426 8.52 -13.54 2.59
N ALA A 427 9.68 -13.64 1.93
CA ALA A 427 9.82 -13.47 0.48
C ALA A 427 8.94 -14.46 -0.29
N GLN A 428 8.97 -15.75 0.08
CA GLN A 428 8.13 -16.75 -0.55
C GLN A 428 6.64 -16.39 -0.43
N ARG A 429 6.17 -16.00 0.76
CA ARG A 429 4.77 -15.62 0.96
C ARG A 429 4.40 -14.32 0.25
N VAL A 430 5.33 -13.39 0.04
CA VAL A 430 5.10 -12.22 -0.82
C VAL A 430 4.81 -12.66 -2.24
N VAL A 431 5.63 -13.56 -2.79
CA VAL A 431 5.43 -14.12 -4.14
C VAL A 431 4.06 -14.79 -4.23
N ASP A 432 3.73 -15.65 -3.27
CA ASP A 432 2.46 -16.37 -3.23
C ASP A 432 1.24 -15.41 -3.20
N VAL A 433 1.33 -14.31 -2.42
CA VAL A 433 0.28 -13.28 -2.38
C VAL A 433 0.06 -12.66 -3.76
N PHE A 434 1.12 -12.31 -4.47
CA PHE A 434 1.00 -11.67 -5.78
C PHE A 434 0.49 -12.65 -6.84
N LEU A 435 0.92 -13.90 -6.82
CA LEU A 435 0.41 -14.94 -7.73
C LEU A 435 -1.08 -15.24 -7.48
N SER A 436 -1.48 -15.34 -6.22
CA SER A 436 -2.90 -15.53 -5.87
C SER A 436 -3.75 -14.33 -6.29
N PHE A 437 -3.26 -13.12 -6.04
CA PHE A 437 -3.91 -11.89 -6.46
C PHE A 437 -4.07 -11.83 -7.98
N ASP A 438 -3.03 -12.15 -8.73
CA ASP A 438 -3.06 -12.18 -10.21
C ASP A 438 -4.15 -13.11 -10.73
N MET A 439 -4.18 -14.33 -10.21
CA MET A 439 -5.16 -15.33 -10.61
C MET A 439 -6.61 -14.91 -10.25
N GLU A 440 -6.82 -14.40 -9.04
CA GLU A 440 -8.14 -13.99 -8.59
C GLU A 440 -8.63 -12.73 -9.34
N LEU A 441 -7.74 -11.75 -9.57
CA LEU A 441 -8.10 -10.54 -10.31
C LEU A 441 -8.43 -10.87 -11.77
N LYS A 442 -7.68 -11.74 -12.42
CA LYS A 442 -7.97 -12.23 -13.78
C LYS A 442 -9.36 -12.90 -13.86
N LYS A 443 -9.73 -13.69 -12.86
CA LYS A 443 -11.06 -14.31 -12.79
C LYS A 443 -12.21 -13.31 -12.65
N ILE A 444 -11.93 -12.13 -12.10
CA ILE A 444 -12.93 -11.04 -12.03
C ILE A 444 -12.95 -10.28 -13.35
N VAL A 445 -11.79 -9.93 -13.90
CA VAL A 445 -11.66 -9.01 -15.04
C VAL A 445 -12.01 -9.69 -16.38
N ALA A 446 -11.62 -10.94 -16.59
CA ALA A 446 -11.86 -11.66 -17.84
C ALA A 446 -13.36 -11.72 -18.19
N PRO A 447 -14.30 -12.09 -17.28
CA PRO A 447 -15.73 -12.09 -17.58
C PRO A 447 -16.32 -10.71 -17.89
N LEU A 448 -15.58 -9.63 -17.70
CA LEU A 448 -16.00 -8.27 -18.07
C LEU A 448 -15.68 -7.92 -19.53
N GLY A 449 -15.20 -8.89 -20.33
CA GLY A 449 -14.85 -8.68 -21.73
C GLY A 449 -13.52 -7.97 -21.95
N ARG A 450 -12.64 -7.98 -20.95
CA ARG A 450 -11.28 -7.44 -21.05
C ARG A 450 -10.28 -8.56 -21.18
N SER A 451 -9.50 -8.56 -22.25
CA SER A 451 -8.50 -9.60 -22.49
C SER A 451 -7.10 -9.25 -21.97
N THR A 452 -6.74 -7.96 -21.98
CA THR A 452 -5.36 -7.53 -21.70
C THR A 452 -5.26 -6.27 -20.85
N SER A 453 -6.37 -5.55 -20.61
CA SER A 453 -6.36 -4.27 -19.90
C SER A 453 -7.22 -4.28 -18.65
N LEU A 454 -6.80 -3.50 -17.66
CA LEU A 454 -7.59 -3.29 -16.46
C LEU A 454 -8.92 -2.57 -16.77
N PRO A 455 -10.02 -2.90 -16.07
CA PRO A 455 -11.34 -2.30 -16.29
C PRO A 455 -11.48 -0.94 -15.57
N ILE A 456 -10.51 -0.04 -15.75
CA ILE A 456 -10.50 1.26 -15.06
C ILE A 456 -11.76 2.06 -15.42
N GLY A 457 -12.51 2.45 -14.40
CA GLY A 457 -13.71 3.27 -14.57
C GLY A 457 -14.97 2.54 -15.08
N MET A 458 -14.95 1.22 -15.27
CA MET A 458 -16.10 0.41 -15.69
C MET A 458 -17.12 0.20 -14.55
N SER A 459 -17.56 1.30 -13.93
CA SER A 459 -18.46 1.26 -12.77
C SER A 459 -19.88 0.76 -13.08
N ASP A 460 -20.27 0.77 -14.35
CA ASP A 460 -21.53 0.20 -14.83
C ASP A 460 -21.62 -1.33 -14.66
N ALA A 461 -20.48 -1.98 -14.49
CA ALA A 461 -20.39 -3.40 -14.18
C ALA A 461 -20.38 -3.69 -12.66
N LEU A 462 -20.51 -2.69 -11.81
CA LEU A 462 -20.62 -2.83 -10.36
C LEU A 462 -22.04 -2.69 -9.88
N GLY A 463 -22.39 -3.43 -8.85
CA GLY A 463 -23.68 -3.32 -8.16
C GLY A 463 -23.54 -3.51 -6.66
N ILE A 464 -24.43 -2.89 -5.91
CA ILE A 464 -24.52 -3.02 -4.45
C ILE A 464 -25.98 -3.00 -4.01
N SER A 465 -26.33 -3.71 -2.92
CA SER A 465 -27.68 -3.74 -2.36
C SER A 465 -27.97 -2.65 -1.32
N ASP A 466 -27.11 -1.68 -1.19
CA ASP A 466 -27.33 -0.45 -0.43
C ASP A 466 -27.59 0.71 -1.42
N TYR A 467 -28.81 1.25 -1.39
CA TYR A 467 -29.24 2.32 -2.31
C TYR A 467 -28.39 3.59 -2.16
N HIS A 468 -28.12 4.01 -0.93
CA HIS A 468 -27.33 5.23 -0.70
C HIS A 468 -25.87 5.07 -1.09
N ALA A 469 -25.32 3.87 -0.91
CA ALA A 469 -23.97 3.57 -1.39
C ALA A 469 -23.93 3.50 -2.92
N ALA A 470 -24.95 2.91 -3.57
CA ALA A 470 -25.05 2.86 -5.03
C ALA A 470 -25.06 4.27 -5.64
N ASP A 471 -25.87 5.17 -5.08
CA ASP A 471 -25.97 6.57 -5.52
C ASP A 471 -24.61 7.31 -5.36
N ARG A 472 -24.02 7.27 -4.18
CA ARG A 472 -22.72 7.92 -3.90
C ARG A 472 -21.58 7.40 -4.79
N LEU A 473 -21.55 6.11 -5.08
CA LEU A 473 -20.53 5.50 -5.93
C LEU A 473 -20.87 5.56 -7.42
N SER A 474 -22.06 6.03 -7.78
CA SER A 474 -22.58 6.01 -9.16
C SER A 474 -22.45 4.63 -9.80
N ILE A 475 -22.93 3.61 -9.08
CA ILE A 475 -22.99 2.21 -9.52
C ILE A 475 -24.42 1.70 -9.44
N LYS A 476 -24.68 0.48 -9.91
CA LYS A 476 -26.06 -0.04 -9.93
C LYS A 476 -26.53 -0.46 -8.54
N TYR A 477 -27.77 -0.10 -8.23
CA TYR A 477 -28.49 -0.70 -7.11
C TYR A 477 -28.98 -2.08 -7.52
N VAL A 478 -28.71 -3.10 -6.71
CA VAL A 478 -29.12 -4.49 -6.96
C VAL A 478 -29.90 -4.99 -5.75
N VAL A 479 -31.12 -5.43 -5.97
CA VAL A 479 -32.01 -5.97 -4.93
C VAL A 479 -31.60 -7.39 -4.53
#